data_dc406062d3423364e26b687275e48819
#
_entry.id   dc406062d3423364e26b687275e48819
#
_cell.length_a   1.000
_cell.length_b   1.000
_cell.length_c   1.000
_cell.angle_alpha   90.00
_cell.angle_beta   90.00
_cell.angle_gamma   90.00
#
_symmetry.space_group_name_H-M   'P 1'
#
loop_
_entity.id
_entity.type
_entity.pdbx_description
1 polymer ?
#
loop_
_entity_poly.entity_id
_entity_poly.type
_entity_poly.pdbx_seq_one_letter_code
_entity_poly.pdbx_strand_id
1 'polypeptide(L)'
;SEQYKLLMKDPRTAVMVPAILMPPFWVTGLFLYQVSAADDLGWSAALIASAFVAFAATRIFMGLSTGPVIDRFSAQSLFPTLLIPMIAGCLIGYFYSGAWAAFVYMGLTGATMGFSGTLKSSLLAELYGTRTIGTVQSLFSSLMVFSTALSPFLVGWLLDNAVSMNTLLLIAALTSTAAALLSIRVMPQYDP
;
A
#
# COMPACT_ATOMS: atom_id res chain seq x y z
N SER A 1 10.94 -2.71 25.80
CA SER A 1 11.23 -1.42 26.41
C SER A 1 9.92 -0.63 26.59
N GLU A 2 9.87 0.32 27.52
CA GLU A 2 8.67 1.10 27.83
C GLU A 2 8.14 1.88 26.61
N GLN A 3 9.03 2.32 25.72
CA GLN A 3 8.67 3.03 24.50
C GLN A 3 7.78 2.18 23.57
N TYR A 4 8.05 0.87 23.44
CA TYR A 4 7.18 -0.02 22.66
C TYR A 4 5.79 -0.16 23.27
N LYS A 5 5.69 -0.21 24.59
CA LYS A 5 4.39 -0.28 25.29
C LYS A 5 3.58 0.99 25.10
N LEU A 6 4.23 2.15 25.10
CA LEU A 6 3.59 3.43 24.85
C LEU A 6 3.06 3.53 23.42
N LEU A 7 3.87 3.12 22.43
CA LEU A 7 3.45 3.08 21.01
C LEU A 7 2.28 2.13 20.79
N MET A 8 2.31 0.94 21.39
CA MET A 8 1.22 -0.04 21.26
C MET A 8 -0.08 0.41 21.96
N LYS A 9 -0.01 1.33 22.91
CA LYS A 9 -1.16 1.91 23.60
C LYS A 9 -1.72 3.15 22.91
N ASP A 10 -0.95 3.77 22.00
CA ASP A 10 -1.42 4.93 21.24
C ASP A 10 -2.49 4.45 20.22
N PRO A 11 -3.74 4.92 20.32
CA PRO A 11 -4.80 4.54 19.39
C PRO A 11 -4.48 4.93 17.93
N ARG A 12 -3.63 5.93 17.72
CA ARG A 12 -3.18 6.33 16.37
C ARG A 12 -2.36 5.22 15.72
N THR A 13 -1.50 4.53 16.48
CA THR A 13 -0.73 3.39 15.96
C THR A 13 -1.64 2.31 15.40
N ALA A 14 -2.68 1.91 16.13
CA ALA A 14 -3.63 0.90 15.70
C ALA A 14 -4.37 1.28 14.41
N VAL A 15 -4.66 2.57 14.24
CA VAL A 15 -5.34 3.09 13.04
C VAL A 15 -4.40 3.19 11.84
N MET A 16 -3.12 3.51 12.05
CA MET A 16 -2.13 3.63 10.98
C MET A 16 -1.65 2.29 10.44
N VAL A 17 -1.56 1.27 11.31
CA VAL A 17 -1.01 -0.05 10.95
C VAL A 17 -1.67 -0.63 9.68
N PRO A 18 -3.00 -0.74 9.57
CA PRO A 18 -3.61 -1.28 8.35
C PRO A 18 -3.22 -0.51 7.10
N ALA A 19 -3.27 0.82 7.10
CA ALA A 19 -2.97 1.63 5.93
C ALA A 19 -1.50 1.53 5.50
N ILE A 20 -0.56 1.40 6.44
CA ILE A 20 0.88 1.23 6.16
C ILE A 20 1.19 -0.18 5.64
N LEU A 21 0.47 -1.20 6.13
CA LEU A 21 0.75 -2.59 5.78
C LEU A 21 0.07 -3.05 4.48
N MET A 22 -1.07 -2.44 4.08
CA MET A 22 -1.80 -2.85 2.88
C MET A 22 -0.97 -2.80 1.59
N PRO A 23 -0.23 -1.72 1.25
CA PRO A 23 0.55 -1.68 0.03
C PRO A 23 1.59 -2.81 -0.07
N PRO A 24 2.52 -3.00 0.90
CA PRO A 24 3.50 -4.08 0.81
C PRO A 24 2.86 -5.47 0.86
N PHE A 25 1.77 -5.66 1.61
CA PHE A 25 1.04 -6.91 1.66
C PHE A 25 0.50 -7.29 0.27
N TRP A 26 -0.38 -6.46 -0.29
CA TRP A 26 -1.03 -6.77 -1.56
C TRP A 26 -0.07 -6.79 -2.74
N VAL A 27 0.89 -5.86 -2.79
CA VAL A 27 1.89 -5.87 -3.86
C VAL A 27 2.71 -7.15 -3.85
N THR A 28 3.17 -7.60 -2.69
CA THR A 28 3.96 -8.85 -2.60
C THR A 28 3.14 -10.06 -3.02
N GLY A 29 1.93 -10.21 -2.50
CA GLY A 29 1.07 -11.36 -2.79
C GLY A 29 0.60 -11.39 -4.24
N LEU A 30 0.05 -10.26 -4.73
CA LEU A 30 -0.46 -10.19 -6.09
C LEU A 30 0.68 -10.36 -7.13
N PHE A 31 1.82 -9.70 -6.94
CA PHE A 31 2.92 -9.74 -7.90
C PHE A 31 3.58 -11.12 -8.00
N LEU A 32 3.62 -11.87 -6.90
CA LEU A 32 4.17 -13.22 -6.92
C LEU A 32 3.35 -14.16 -7.81
N TYR A 33 2.03 -14.03 -7.79
CA TYR A 33 1.14 -14.94 -8.49
C TYR A 33 0.56 -14.40 -9.81
N GLN A 34 0.67 -13.10 -10.09
CA GLN A 34 -0.02 -12.49 -11.24
C GLN A 34 0.41 -13.05 -12.61
N VAL A 35 1.62 -13.59 -12.75
CA VAL A 35 2.06 -14.20 -14.01
C VAL A 35 1.46 -15.60 -14.16
N SER A 36 1.39 -16.37 -13.07
CA SER A 36 0.80 -17.71 -13.09
C SER A 36 -0.72 -17.69 -13.21
N ALA A 37 -1.35 -16.64 -12.71
CA ALA A 37 -2.80 -16.43 -12.79
C ALA A 37 -3.18 -15.36 -13.83
N ALA A 38 -2.34 -15.12 -14.81
CA ALA A 38 -2.56 -14.08 -15.84
C ALA A 38 -3.84 -14.31 -16.64
N ASP A 39 -4.18 -15.57 -16.91
CA ASP A 39 -5.38 -15.95 -17.68
C ASP A 39 -6.67 -15.50 -16.96
N ASP A 40 -6.70 -15.50 -15.63
CA ASP A 40 -7.84 -14.98 -14.84
C ASP A 40 -8.10 -13.49 -15.09
N LEU A 41 -7.05 -12.75 -15.43
CA LEU A 41 -7.10 -11.31 -15.71
C LEU A 41 -7.33 -11.02 -17.21
N GLY A 42 -7.31 -12.04 -18.05
CA GLY A 42 -7.33 -11.90 -19.51
C GLY A 42 -6.05 -11.24 -20.06
N TRP A 43 -4.93 -11.33 -19.34
CA TRP A 43 -3.64 -10.74 -19.72
C TRP A 43 -2.62 -11.83 -20.04
N SER A 44 -1.71 -11.54 -20.99
CA SER A 44 -0.58 -12.43 -21.24
C SER A 44 0.57 -12.13 -20.26
N ALA A 45 1.39 -13.14 -19.98
CA ALA A 45 2.60 -12.96 -19.16
C ALA A 45 3.53 -11.88 -19.74
N ALA A 46 3.63 -11.77 -21.06
CA ALA A 46 4.42 -10.73 -21.75
C ALA A 46 3.84 -9.33 -21.50
N LEU A 47 2.50 -9.17 -21.48
CA LEU A 47 1.83 -7.91 -21.17
C LEU A 47 2.12 -7.49 -19.73
N ILE A 48 2.00 -8.42 -18.77
CA ILE A 48 2.30 -8.15 -17.35
C ILE A 48 3.78 -7.73 -17.21
N ALA A 49 4.71 -8.45 -17.83
CA ALA A 49 6.12 -8.09 -17.80
C ALA A 49 6.39 -6.69 -18.36
N SER A 50 5.71 -6.32 -19.45
CA SER A 50 5.80 -4.96 -20.03
C SER A 50 5.23 -3.89 -19.09
N ALA A 51 4.11 -4.19 -18.42
CA ALA A 51 3.45 -3.26 -17.51
C ALA A 51 4.28 -2.98 -16.23
N PHE A 52 5.25 -3.83 -15.88
CA PHE A 52 6.23 -3.53 -14.82
C PHE A 52 7.03 -2.26 -15.07
N VAL A 53 7.21 -1.86 -16.32
CA VAL A 53 7.85 -0.58 -16.66
C VAL A 53 7.03 0.59 -16.12
N ALA A 54 5.70 0.53 -16.24
CA ALA A 54 4.82 1.56 -15.67
C ALA A 54 4.89 1.57 -14.14
N PHE A 55 4.92 0.40 -13.50
CA PHE A 55 5.12 0.29 -12.05
C PHE A 55 6.44 0.95 -11.60
N ALA A 56 7.55 0.61 -12.25
CA ALA A 56 8.86 1.14 -11.89
C ALA A 56 8.94 2.66 -12.10
N ALA A 57 8.47 3.15 -13.25
CA ALA A 57 8.49 4.57 -13.58
C ALA A 57 7.67 5.41 -12.61
N THR A 58 6.44 5.00 -12.32
CA THR A 58 5.57 5.73 -11.38
C THR A 58 6.07 5.64 -9.94
N ARG A 59 6.64 4.51 -9.53
CA ARG A 59 7.24 4.35 -8.20
C ARG A 59 8.40 5.33 -7.99
N ILE A 60 9.29 5.45 -8.97
CA ILE A 60 10.41 6.40 -8.90
C ILE A 60 9.89 7.83 -8.89
N PHE A 61 9.00 8.17 -9.83
CA PHE A 61 8.44 9.52 -9.95
C PHE A 61 7.75 9.95 -8.66
N MET A 62 6.86 9.13 -8.11
CA MET A 62 6.15 9.43 -6.88
C MET A 62 7.09 9.47 -5.67
N GLY A 63 8.08 8.58 -5.59
CA GLY A 63 9.08 8.61 -4.52
C GLY A 63 9.85 9.93 -4.47
N LEU A 64 10.22 10.47 -5.62
CA LEU A 64 10.92 11.75 -5.72
C LEU A 64 10.00 12.97 -5.48
N SER A 65 8.75 12.89 -5.96
CA SER A 65 7.80 14.00 -5.87
C SER A 65 7.14 14.13 -4.50
N THR A 66 7.13 13.08 -3.70
CA THR A 66 6.43 13.05 -2.40
C THR A 66 7.01 14.03 -1.39
N GLY A 67 8.34 14.20 -1.35
CA GLY A 67 8.99 15.15 -0.42
C GLY A 67 8.43 16.57 -0.54
N PRO A 68 8.54 17.23 -1.70
CA PRO A 68 7.98 18.57 -1.90
C PRO A 68 6.48 18.69 -1.62
N VAL A 69 5.71 17.63 -1.83
CA VAL A 69 4.27 17.63 -1.53
C VAL A 69 4.03 17.60 -0.02
N ILE A 70 4.81 16.78 0.72
CA ILE A 70 4.73 16.73 2.18
C ILE A 70 5.12 18.07 2.80
N ASP A 71 6.17 18.74 2.28
CA ASP A 71 6.61 20.05 2.76
C ASP A 71 5.49 21.10 2.66
N ARG A 72 4.57 20.94 1.70
CA ARG A 72 3.46 21.86 1.49
C ARG A 72 2.20 21.51 2.30
N PHE A 73 1.89 20.22 2.48
CA PHE A 73 0.59 19.76 2.99
C PHE A 73 0.66 18.98 4.30
N SER A 74 1.85 18.70 4.84
CA SER A 74 2.14 17.77 5.93
C SER A 74 1.86 16.28 5.59
N ALA A 75 2.64 15.39 6.20
CA ALA A 75 2.45 13.94 6.00
C ALA A 75 1.13 13.45 6.64
N GLN A 76 0.75 14.03 7.77
CA GLN A 76 -0.48 13.67 8.48
C GLN A 76 -1.73 13.97 7.65
N SER A 77 -1.78 15.10 6.95
CA SER A 77 -2.91 15.47 6.07
C SER A 77 -2.98 14.60 4.82
N LEU A 78 -1.83 14.17 4.29
CA LEU A 78 -1.74 13.35 3.08
C LEU A 78 -1.98 11.86 3.34
N PHE A 79 -1.84 11.41 4.58
CA PHE A 79 -1.86 9.99 4.92
C PHE A 79 -3.14 9.25 4.46
N PRO A 80 -4.35 9.80 4.59
CA PRO A 80 -5.56 9.12 4.11
C PRO A 80 -5.61 8.91 2.59
N THR A 81 -4.84 9.68 1.83
CA THR A 81 -4.80 9.56 0.36
C THR A 81 -3.83 8.47 -0.11
N LEU A 82 -3.03 7.90 0.80
CA LEU A 82 -1.98 6.92 0.51
C LEU A 82 -2.46 5.76 -0.37
N LEU A 83 -3.63 5.21 -0.06
CA LEU A 83 -4.15 4.00 -0.69
C LEU A 83 -4.99 4.27 -1.93
N ILE A 84 -5.36 5.52 -2.21
CA ILE A 84 -6.26 5.88 -3.32
C ILE A 84 -5.76 5.34 -4.67
N PRO A 85 -4.48 5.53 -5.07
CA PRO A 85 -4.03 5.03 -6.36
C PRO A 85 -4.11 3.51 -6.46
N MET A 86 -3.74 2.79 -5.39
CA MET A 86 -3.79 1.33 -5.38
C MET A 86 -5.25 0.81 -5.46
N ILE A 87 -6.17 1.42 -4.73
CA ILE A 87 -7.60 1.09 -4.79
C ILE A 87 -8.11 1.28 -6.23
N ALA A 88 -7.83 2.43 -6.83
CA ALA A 88 -8.22 2.71 -8.21
C ALA A 88 -7.58 1.72 -9.19
N GLY A 89 -6.31 1.40 -9.03
CA GLY A 89 -5.60 0.41 -9.85
C GLY A 89 -6.22 -0.98 -9.77
N CYS A 90 -6.48 -1.46 -8.56
CA CYS A 90 -7.12 -2.76 -8.34
C CYS A 90 -8.54 -2.82 -8.93
N LEU A 91 -9.33 -1.75 -8.80
CA LEU A 91 -10.67 -1.68 -9.39
C LEU A 91 -10.61 -1.65 -10.92
N ILE A 92 -9.67 -0.92 -11.51
CA ILE A 92 -9.46 -0.92 -12.96
C ILE A 92 -9.08 -2.32 -13.45
N GLY A 93 -8.14 -2.98 -12.79
CA GLY A 93 -7.76 -4.36 -13.12
C GLY A 93 -8.90 -5.37 -12.92
N TYR A 94 -9.82 -5.12 -11.99
CA TYR A 94 -11.00 -5.95 -11.77
C TYR A 94 -12.04 -5.80 -12.87
N PHE A 95 -12.34 -4.55 -13.29
CA PHE A 95 -13.42 -4.28 -14.24
C PHE A 95 -13.00 -4.37 -15.70
N TYR A 96 -11.72 -4.24 -16.00
CA TYR A 96 -11.21 -4.15 -17.37
C TYR A 96 -10.06 -5.11 -17.63
N SER A 97 -10.16 -5.91 -18.66
CA SER A 97 -9.14 -6.88 -19.10
C SER A 97 -8.27 -6.37 -20.26
N GLY A 98 -8.50 -5.17 -20.78
CA GLY A 98 -7.71 -4.60 -21.88
C GLY A 98 -6.25 -4.36 -21.49
N ALA A 99 -5.35 -4.36 -22.49
CA ALA A 99 -3.92 -4.13 -22.26
C ALA A 99 -3.62 -2.83 -21.50
N TRP A 100 -4.36 -1.76 -21.80
CA TRP A 100 -4.23 -0.48 -21.10
C TRP A 100 -4.50 -0.59 -19.60
N ALA A 101 -5.44 -1.48 -19.20
CA ALA A 101 -5.79 -1.69 -17.79
C ALA A 101 -4.62 -2.29 -16.99
N ALA A 102 -3.84 -3.19 -17.61
CA ALA A 102 -2.63 -3.73 -17.00
C ALA A 102 -1.61 -2.63 -16.70
N PHE A 103 -1.35 -1.71 -17.65
CA PHE A 103 -0.44 -0.60 -17.45
C PHE A 103 -0.94 0.38 -16.38
N VAL A 104 -2.24 0.70 -16.36
CA VAL A 104 -2.82 1.61 -15.36
C VAL A 104 -2.82 0.97 -13.98
N TYR A 105 -3.21 -0.29 -13.84
CA TYR A 105 -3.13 -1.04 -12.59
C TYR A 105 -1.71 -1.04 -12.02
N MET A 106 -0.73 -1.41 -12.84
CA MET A 106 0.67 -1.45 -12.44
C MET A 106 1.22 -0.05 -12.11
N GLY A 107 0.89 0.95 -12.92
CA GLY A 107 1.29 2.33 -12.70
C GLY A 107 0.74 2.90 -11.39
N LEU A 108 -0.54 2.72 -11.11
CA LEU A 108 -1.17 3.20 -9.87
C LEU A 108 -0.66 2.46 -8.63
N THR A 109 -0.41 1.15 -8.76
CA THR A 109 0.21 0.37 -7.69
C THR A 109 1.65 0.86 -7.41
N GLY A 110 2.42 1.13 -8.47
CA GLY A 110 3.76 1.71 -8.37
C GLY A 110 3.73 3.10 -7.72
N ALA A 111 2.77 3.94 -8.08
CA ALA A 111 2.57 5.25 -7.47
C ALA A 111 2.34 5.14 -5.95
N THR A 112 1.47 4.22 -5.51
CA THR A 112 1.25 3.96 -4.08
C THR A 112 2.53 3.52 -3.38
N MET A 113 3.31 2.61 -3.98
CA MET A 113 4.57 2.14 -3.39
C MET A 113 5.63 3.24 -3.29
N GLY A 114 5.73 4.13 -4.30
CA GLY A 114 6.62 5.27 -4.25
C GLY A 114 6.22 6.29 -3.18
N PHE A 115 4.93 6.59 -3.11
CA PHE A 115 4.35 7.50 -2.14
C PHE A 115 4.49 7.00 -0.69
N SER A 116 4.23 5.70 -0.47
CA SER A 116 4.19 5.09 0.87
C SER A 116 5.52 5.17 1.63
N GLY A 117 6.64 4.98 0.94
CA GLY A 117 7.96 4.96 1.57
C GLY A 117 8.31 6.27 2.24
N THR A 118 8.21 7.37 1.51
CA THR A 118 8.53 8.72 1.98
C THR A 118 7.46 9.20 2.96
N LEU A 119 6.18 9.01 2.64
CA LEU A 119 5.07 9.47 3.49
C LEU A 119 5.09 8.81 4.86
N LYS A 120 5.33 7.50 4.94
CA LYS A 120 5.43 6.77 6.21
C LYS A 120 6.51 7.38 7.11
N SER A 121 7.71 7.57 6.58
CA SER A 121 8.84 8.09 7.36
C SER A 121 8.58 9.49 7.89
N SER A 122 8.02 10.36 7.05
CA SER A 122 7.66 11.73 7.44
C SER A 122 6.50 11.76 8.45
N LEU A 123 5.47 10.94 8.25
CA LEU A 123 4.35 10.82 9.18
C LEU A 123 4.81 10.40 10.58
N LEU A 124 5.67 9.39 10.66
CA LEU A 124 6.18 8.91 11.93
C LEU A 124 7.05 9.97 12.62
N ALA A 125 7.80 10.77 11.86
CA ALA A 125 8.57 11.88 12.39
C ALA A 125 7.68 13.03 12.90
N GLU A 126 6.60 13.37 12.18
CA GLU A 126 5.62 14.38 12.61
C GLU A 126 4.89 13.97 13.89
N LEU A 127 4.47 12.71 14.01
CA LEU A 127 3.66 12.23 15.14
C LEU A 127 4.46 11.93 16.40
N TYR A 128 5.66 11.37 16.26
CA TYR A 128 6.44 10.84 17.38
C TYR A 128 7.75 11.59 17.63
N GLY A 129 8.07 12.55 16.76
CA GLY A 129 9.30 13.33 16.83
C GLY A 129 10.56 12.54 16.44
N THR A 130 11.64 13.27 16.21
CA THR A 130 12.91 12.71 15.72
C THR A 130 13.67 11.91 16.77
N ARG A 131 13.41 12.15 18.07
CA ARG A 131 14.13 11.49 19.18
C ARG A 131 13.80 10.00 19.31
N THR A 132 12.55 9.60 18.97
CA THR A 132 12.07 8.22 19.10
C THR A 132 11.90 7.52 17.75
N ILE A 133 12.22 8.22 16.66
CA ILE A 133 11.96 7.77 15.28
C ILE A 133 12.57 6.39 14.98
N GLY A 134 13.76 6.09 15.49
CA GLY A 134 14.41 4.80 15.26
C GLY A 134 13.60 3.63 15.84
N THR A 135 13.07 3.78 17.05
CA THR A 135 12.23 2.76 17.70
C THR A 135 10.90 2.58 16.97
N VAL A 136 10.29 3.69 16.58
CA VAL A 136 8.99 3.67 15.86
C VAL A 136 9.15 3.04 14.48
N GLN A 137 10.17 3.45 13.73
CA GLN A 137 10.45 2.87 12.41
C GLN A 137 10.79 1.39 12.47
N SER A 138 11.54 0.94 13.49
CA SER A 138 11.86 -0.48 13.66
C SER A 138 10.60 -1.32 13.91
N LEU A 139 9.65 -0.83 14.71
CA LEU A 139 8.37 -1.49 14.93
C LEU A 139 7.58 -1.64 13.62
N PHE A 140 7.35 -0.54 12.90
CA PHE A 140 6.62 -0.58 11.64
C PHE A 140 7.34 -1.40 10.56
N SER A 141 8.68 -1.38 10.53
CA SER A 141 9.45 -2.20 9.60
C SER A 141 9.31 -3.69 9.91
N SER A 142 9.32 -4.08 11.18
CA SER A 142 9.08 -5.46 11.60
C SER A 142 7.68 -5.93 11.23
N LEU A 143 6.66 -5.10 11.44
CA LEU A 143 5.29 -5.38 11.03
C LEU A 143 5.16 -5.51 9.51
N MET A 144 5.85 -4.66 8.74
CA MET A 144 5.89 -4.75 7.28
C MET A 144 6.53 -6.06 6.80
N VAL A 145 7.67 -6.46 7.39
CA VAL A 145 8.32 -7.73 7.05
C VAL A 145 7.40 -8.92 7.35
N PHE A 146 6.74 -8.91 8.50
CA PHE A 146 5.76 -9.94 8.84
C PHE A 146 4.59 -9.96 7.85
N SER A 147 4.05 -8.79 7.50
CA SER A 147 2.96 -8.65 6.53
C SER A 147 3.35 -9.19 5.15
N THR A 148 4.54 -8.83 4.65
CA THR A 148 5.03 -9.33 3.35
C THR A 148 5.34 -10.82 3.35
N ALA A 149 5.80 -11.38 4.48
CA ALA A 149 6.02 -12.82 4.62
C ALA A 149 4.71 -13.61 4.64
N LEU A 150 3.67 -13.06 5.28
CA LEU A 150 2.35 -13.69 5.37
C LEU A 150 1.58 -13.62 4.06
N SER A 151 1.80 -12.57 3.27
CA SER A 151 1.02 -12.29 2.06
C SER A 151 1.04 -13.41 1.02
N PRO A 152 2.20 -13.93 0.60
CA PRO A 152 2.23 -15.03 -0.39
C PRO A 152 1.51 -16.27 0.07
N PHE A 153 1.61 -16.59 1.37
CA PHE A 153 0.90 -17.73 1.96
C PHE A 153 -0.62 -17.56 1.86
N LEU A 154 -1.14 -16.40 2.27
CA LEU A 154 -2.59 -16.14 2.25
C LEU A 154 -3.13 -16.05 0.81
N VAL A 155 -2.42 -15.35 -0.08
CA VAL A 155 -2.83 -15.21 -1.48
C VAL A 155 -2.76 -16.56 -2.18
N GLY A 156 -1.70 -17.34 -1.99
CA GLY A 156 -1.58 -18.69 -2.55
C GLY A 156 -2.68 -19.62 -2.05
N TRP A 157 -2.96 -19.60 -0.74
CA TRP A 157 -4.05 -20.39 -0.16
C TRP A 157 -5.41 -20.01 -0.75
N LEU A 158 -5.68 -18.74 -0.98
CA LEU A 158 -6.93 -18.29 -1.62
C LEU A 158 -7.03 -18.79 -3.07
N LEU A 159 -5.94 -18.71 -3.84
CA LEU A 159 -5.89 -19.24 -5.21
C LEU A 159 -6.10 -20.77 -5.24
N ASP A 160 -5.49 -21.51 -4.32
CA ASP A 160 -5.65 -22.96 -4.19
C ASP A 160 -7.11 -23.36 -3.84
N ASN A 161 -7.85 -22.46 -3.18
CA ASN A 161 -9.26 -22.61 -2.88
C ASN A 161 -10.19 -22.00 -3.96
N ALA A 162 -9.72 -21.94 -5.20
CA ALA A 162 -10.47 -21.50 -6.38
C ALA A 162 -10.95 -20.03 -6.34
N VAL A 163 -10.31 -19.18 -5.54
CA VAL A 163 -10.50 -17.73 -5.62
C VAL A 163 -9.68 -17.20 -6.81
N SER A 164 -10.34 -16.63 -7.81
CA SER A 164 -9.65 -16.11 -9.00
C SER A 164 -8.78 -14.88 -8.68
N MET A 165 -7.75 -14.65 -9.48
CA MET A 165 -6.90 -13.45 -9.37
C MET A 165 -7.72 -12.16 -9.49
N ASN A 166 -8.75 -12.18 -10.34
CA ASN A 166 -9.67 -11.05 -10.47
C ASN A 166 -10.39 -10.74 -9.15
N THR A 167 -10.88 -11.78 -8.46
CA THR A 167 -11.52 -11.63 -7.13
C THR A 167 -10.53 -11.10 -6.09
N LEU A 168 -9.26 -11.49 -6.16
CA LEU A 168 -8.22 -10.97 -5.26
C LEU A 168 -7.99 -9.47 -5.45
N LEU A 169 -8.06 -8.95 -6.69
CA LEU A 169 -8.01 -7.51 -6.93
C LEU A 169 -9.16 -6.77 -6.25
N LEU A 170 -10.38 -7.34 -6.28
CA LEU A 170 -11.52 -6.76 -5.59
C LEU A 170 -11.33 -6.78 -4.05
N ILE A 171 -10.86 -7.89 -3.50
CA ILE A 171 -10.57 -8.01 -2.06
C ILE A 171 -9.49 -6.99 -1.66
N ALA A 172 -8.45 -6.83 -2.48
CA ALA A 172 -7.41 -5.84 -2.26
C ALA A 172 -7.97 -4.41 -2.25
N ALA A 173 -8.86 -4.08 -3.20
CA ALA A 173 -9.52 -2.78 -3.24
C ALA A 173 -10.40 -2.54 -2.01
N LEU A 174 -11.22 -3.52 -1.61
CA LEU A 174 -12.13 -3.38 -0.46
C LEU A 174 -11.39 -3.26 0.87
N THR A 175 -10.40 -4.11 1.11
CA THR A 175 -9.58 -4.06 2.34
C THR A 175 -8.75 -2.78 2.42
N SER A 176 -8.19 -2.33 1.30
CA SER A 176 -7.46 -1.07 1.23
C SER A 176 -8.39 0.13 1.42
N THR A 177 -9.63 0.08 0.93
CA THR A 177 -10.64 1.12 1.18
C THR A 177 -10.99 1.20 2.66
N ALA A 178 -11.22 0.06 3.32
CA ALA A 178 -11.46 0.03 4.76
C ALA A 178 -10.28 0.63 5.55
N ALA A 179 -9.04 0.28 5.19
CA ALA A 179 -7.84 0.83 5.81
C ALA A 179 -7.68 2.34 5.55
N ALA A 180 -8.02 2.81 4.34
CA ALA A 180 -8.00 4.25 4.01
C ALA A 180 -9.03 5.03 4.84
N LEU A 181 -10.24 4.52 4.99
CA LEU A 181 -11.29 5.14 5.81
C LEU A 181 -10.88 5.20 7.29
N LEU A 182 -10.26 4.14 7.82
CA LEU A 182 -9.73 4.15 9.18
C LEU A 182 -8.64 5.21 9.35
N SER A 183 -7.78 5.39 8.34
CA SER A 183 -6.67 6.33 8.39
C SER A 183 -7.09 7.81 8.46
N ILE A 184 -8.33 8.15 8.10
CA ILE A 184 -8.88 9.51 8.24
C ILE A 184 -8.83 9.97 9.71
N ARG A 185 -8.92 9.05 10.67
CA ARG A 185 -8.84 9.37 12.11
C ARG A 185 -7.45 9.83 12.56
N VAL A 186 -6.44 9.73 11.70
CA VAL A 186 -5.07 10.22 11.97
C VAL A 186 -4.93 11.70 11.60
N MET A 187 -5.87 12.26 10.82
CA MET A 187 -5.84 13.66 10.43
C MET A 187 -5.75 14.59 11.66
N PRO A 188 -5.06 15.75 11.54
CA PRO A 188 -5.07 16.76 12.57
C PRO A 188 -6.53 17.13 12.89
N GLN A 189 -6.94 16.95 14.13
CA GLN A 189 -8.20 17.57 14.58
C GLN A 189 -7.95 19.07 14.58
N TYR A 190 -8.61 19.77 13.68
CA TYR A 190 -8.66 21.24 13.72
C TYR A 190 -9.43 21.57 15.00
N ASP A 191 -8.69 21.92 16.04
CA ASP A 191 -9.29 22.62 17.19
C ASP A 191 -9.55 24.06 16.74
N PRO A 192 -10.81 24.54 16.70
CA PRO A 192 -11.15 25.88 16.23
C PRO A 192 -10.68 26.99 17.17
#